data_2a0a9b53ee117cb3fb09cd7eb6947363
#
_entry.id   2a0a9b53ee117cb3fb09cd7eb6947363
#
_cell.length_a   1.000
_cell.length_b   1.000
_cell.length_c   1.000
_cell.angle_alpha   90.00
_cell.angle_beta   90.00
_cell.angle_gamma   90.00
#
_symmetry.space_group_name_H-M   'P 1'
#
loop_
_entity.id
_entity.type
_entity.pdbx_description
1 polymer ?
#
loop_
_entity_poly.entity_id
_entity_poly.type
_entity_poly.pdbx_seq_one_letter_code
_entity_poly.pdbx_strand_id
1 'polypeptide(L)'
;DWGRHVQQAAQFALSALGQAFPQAAPFTFDNTRVIAVGISNGGGAVLRAAELEGDWLDAVVAGEPNVHVDGHGSRALYDYTTEAALLMPCALLDMPAATLPQPPLLEPLQPFWQARCTSLKAAGVIEGADLAAQARSAHEKLRASGWSEQALVAGTASAGFDLWRAVAVTYASAYGRHGVGAHPCGFAFSAQNPDSSPRPATAAERGSWWSDASGIPPGNGVGIIDPKLALPDLTLAGLQCLRGFHAGPGEAAQRVQAGIAATRALPPRAGLPVLVVHGMDDGLVPEAFSSTPYLAAARAAGRQ
;
A
#
# COMPACT_ATOMS: atom_id res chain seq x y z
N ASP A 1 -7.61 -12.36 7.23
CA ASP A 1 -8.90 -13.01 6.93
C ASP A 1 -9.59 -12.53 5.63
N TRP A 2 -8.88 -11.80 4.76
CA TRP A 2 -9.45 -11.32 3.49
C TRP A 2 -10.06 -12.45 2.66
N GLY A 3 -9.35 -13.56 2.47
CA GLY A 3 -9.87 -14.71 1.71
C GLY A 3 -11.20 -15.25 2.25
N ARG A 4 -11.33 -15.33 3.57
CA ARG A 4 -12.61 -15.76 4.20
C ARG A 4 -13.74 -14.77 3.98
N HIS A 5 -13.44 -13.46 3.98
CA HIS A 5 -14.45 -12.44 3.67
C HIS A 5 -14.92 -12.55 2.22
N VAL A 6 -14.02 -12.86 1.26
CA VAL A 6 -14.40 -13.12 -0.14
C VAL A 6 -15.33 -14.35 -0.21
N GLN A 7 -15.02 -15.43 0.50
CA GLN A 7 -15.87 -16.61 0.55
C GLN A 7 -17.25 -16.33 1.16
N GLN A 8 -17.30 -15.57 2.26
CA GLN A 8 -18.55 -15.16 2.89
C GLN A 8 -19.40 -14.28 1.95
N ALA A 9 -18.75 -13.37 1.20
CA ALA A 9 -19.44 -12.55 0.20
C ALA A 9 -20.04 -13.41 -0.92
N ALA A 10 -19.31 -14.43 -1.40
CA ALA A 10 -19.83 -15.38 -2.40
C ALA A 10 -21.03 -16.17 -1.86
N GLN A 11 -20.96 -16.69 -0.64
CA GLN A 11 -22.08 -17.36 0.03
C GLN A 11 -23.32 -16.47 0.14
N PHE A 12 -23.11 -15.22 0.57
CA PHE A 12 -24.17 -14.22 0.64
C PHE A 12 -24.78 -13.95 -0.74
N ALA A 13 -23.94 -13.80 -1.77
CA ALA A 13 -24.40 -13.54 -3.15
C ALA A 13 -25.30 -14.67 -3.68
N LEU A 14 -24.94 -15.93 -3.44
CA LEU A 14 -25.81 -17.07 -3.83
C LEU A 14 -27.16 -17.05 -3.13
N SER A 15 -27.18 -16.72 -1.83
CA SER A 15 -28.42 -16.55 -1.07
C SER A 15 -29.28 -15.41 -1.60
N ALA A 16 -28.66 -14.24 -1.88
CA ALA A 16 -29.34 -13.08 -2.44
C ALA A 16 -29.90 -13.34 -3.83
N LEU A 17 -29.17 -14.07 -4.68
CA LEU A 17 -29.66 -14.51 -5.99
C LEU A 17 -30.90 -15.42 -5.85
N GLY A 18 -30.90 -16.35 -4.91
CA GLY A 18 -32.05 -17.22 -4.65
C GLY A 18 -33.29 -16.46 -4.20
N GLN A 19 -33.12 -15.37 -3.45
CA GLN A 19 -34.22 -14.48 -3.06
C GLN A 19 -34.72 -13.61 -4.22
N ALA A 20 -33.80 -13.08 -5.03
CA ALA A 20 -34.13 -12.23 -6.16
C ALA A 20 -34.75 -13.00 -7.34
N PHE A 21 -34.36 -14.27 -7.52
CA PHE A 21 -34.78 -15.11 -8.64
C PHE A 21 -35.29 -16.47 -8.14
N PRO A 22 -36.43 -16.53 -7.40
CA PRO A 22 -36.90 -17.74 -6.76
C PRO A 22 -37.27 -18.88 -7.74
N GLN A 23 -37.62 -18.54 -8.98
CA GLN A 23 -37.89 -19.55 -10.00
C GLN A 23 -36.64 -20.29 -10.52
N ALA A 24 -35.46 -19.68 -10.36
CA ALA A 24 -34.16 -20.25 -10.74
C ALA A 24 -33.40 -20.84 -9.53
N ALA A 25 -33.90 -20.65 -8.32
CA ALA A 25 -33.29 -21.19 -7.10
C ALA A 25 -33.41 -22.71 -7.01
N PRO A 26 -32.50 -23.38 -6.28
CA PRO A 26 -31.41 -22.81 -5.49
C PRO A 26 -30.16 -22.48 -6.33
N PHE A 27 -29.46 -21.40 -5.98
CA PHE A 27 -28.13 -21.13 -6.47
C PHE A 27 -27.11 -21.72 -5.49
N THR A 28 -26.23 -22.57 -5.98
CA THR A 28 -25.21 -23.27 -5.19
C THR A 28 -23.86 -23.16 -5.89
N PHE A 29 -22.78 -23.46 -5.20
CA PHE A 29 -21.45 -23.54 -5.83
C PHE A 29 -21.34 -24.62 -6.91
N ASP A 30 -22.20 -25.65 -6.88
CA ASP A 30 -22.21 -26.69 -7.90
C ASP A 30 -22.85 -26.26 -9.22
N ASN A 31 -23.81 -25.33 -9.17
CA ASN A 31 -24.56 -24.88 -10.34
C ASN A 31 -24.30 -23.43 -10.75
N THR A 32 -23.43 -22.71 -10.03
CA THR A 32 -23.12 -21.28 -10.26
C THR A 32 -21.62 -21.09 -10.32
N ARG A 33 -21.14 -20.45 -11.39
CA ARG A 33 -19.72 -20.12 -11.51
C ARG A 33 -19.38 -18.89 -10.65
N VAL A 34 -18.35 -19.04 -9.82
CA VAL A 34 -17.84 -17.97 -8.95
C VAL A 34 -16.43 -17.60 -9.37
N ILE A 35 -16.27 -16.41 -9.92
CA ILE A 35 -14.98 -15.85 -10.31
C ILE A 35 -14.70 -14.64 -9.40
N ALA A 36 -13.65 -14.72 -8.61
CA ALA A 36 -13.24 -13.60 -7.77
C ALA A 36 -12.31 -12.66 -8.54
N VAL A 37 -12.71 -11.39 -8.64
CA VAL A 37 -11.95 -10.34 -9.33
C VAL A 37 -11.63 -9.24 -8.34
N GLY A 38 -10.38 -8.78 -8.31
CA GLY A 38 -9.96 -7.70 -7.42
C GLY A 38 -8.73 -6.96 -7.92
N ILE A 39 -8.62 -5.68 -7.53
CA ILE A 39 -7.51 -4.79 -7.88
C ILE A 39 -6.84 -4.32 -6.57
N SER A 40 -5.51 -4.12 -6.59
CA SER A 40 -4.73 -3.59 -5.47
C SER A 40 -4.94 -4.42 -4.19
N ASN A 41 -5.49 -3.87 -3.12
CA ASN A 41 -5.88 -4.62 -1.92
C ASN A 41 -6.90 -5.72 -2.22
N GLY A 42 -7.85 -5.46 -3.14
CA GLY A 42 -8.79 -6.45 -3.64
C GLY A 42 -8.10 -7.59 -4.39
N GLY A 43 -7.06 -7.28 -5.19
CA GLY A 43 -6.20 -8.27 -5.83
C GLY A 43 -5.53 -9.18 -4.79
N GLY A 44 -4.97 -8.59 -3.73
CA GLY A 44 -4.46 -9.37 -2.60
C GLY A 44 -5.53 -10.22 -1.92
N ALA A 45 -6.73 -9.69 -1.73
CA ALA A 45 -7.83 -10.40 -1.10
C ALA A 45 -8.27 -11.65 -1.89
N VAL A 46 -8.39 -11.54 -3.23
CA VAL A 46 -8.78 -12.67 -4.07
C VAL A 46 -7.66 -13.71 -4.18
N LEU A 47 -6.38 -13.31 -4.14
CA LEU A 47 -5.25 -14.24 -4.05
C LEU A 47 -5.26 -14.99 -2.71
N ARG A 48 -5.59 -14.32 -1.59
CA ARG A 48 -5.81 -14.99 -0.30
C ARG A 48 -7.03 -15.94 -0.31
N ALA A 49 -8.06 -15.63 -1.11
CA ALA A 49 -9.19 -16.52 -1.32
C ALA A 49 -8.80 -17.77 -2.13
N ALA A 50 -7.86 -17.62 -3.06
CA ALA A 50 -7.33 -18.73 -3.88
C ALA A 50 -6.59 -19.81 -3.05
N GLU A 51 -6.20 -19.51 -1.82
CA GLU A 51 -5.57 -20.47 -0.90
C GLU A 51 -6.57 -21.39 -0.20
N LEU A 52 -7.84 -20.99 -0.14
CA LEU A 52 -8.88 -21.72 0.61
C LEU A 52 -9.31 -22.96 -0.16
N GLU A 53 -9.39 -24.09 0.55
CA GLU A 53 -9.84 -25.34 0.00
C GLU A 53 -11.35 -25.36 -0.30
N GLY A 54 -11.78 -26.33 -1.10
CA GLY A 54 -13.17 -26.55 -1.50
C GLY A 54 -13.52 -26.00 -2.88
N ASP A 55 -14.62 -26.48 -3.46
CA ASP A 55 -15.06 -26.18 -4.83
C ASP A 55 -16.00 -24.95 -4.92
N TRP A 56 -15.76 -23.95 -4.07
CA TRP A 56 -16.58 -22.75 -4.00
C TRP A 56 -16.12 -21.63 -4.96
N LEU A 57 -14.92 -21.72 -5.51
CA LEU A 57 -14.29 -20.69 -6.34
C LEU A 57 -13.74 -21.35 -7.62
N ASP A 58 -14.21 -20.90 -8.77
CA ASP A 58 -13.86 -21.46 -10.09
C ASP A 58 -12.63 -20.80 -10.72
N ALA A 59 -12.42 -19.50 -10.47
CA ALA A 59 -11.24 -18.78 -10.96
C ALA A 59 -10.96 -17.50 -10.15
N VAL A 60 -9.76 -16.97 -10.32
CA VAL A 60 -9.33 -15.69 -9.73
C VAL A 60 -8.71 -14.81 -10.80
N VAL A 61 -9.06 -13.51 -10.78
CA VAL A 61 -8.38 -12.46 -11.54
C VAL A 61 -7.90 -11.39 -10.56
N ALA A 62 -6.60 -11.21 -10.46
CA ALA A 62 -5.96 -10.23 -9.58
C ALA A 62 -5.21 -9.18 -10.39
N GLY A 63 -5.66 -7.93 -10.31
CA GLY A 63 -5.00 -6.76 -10.90
C GLY A 63 -4.13 -6.04 -9.87
N GLU A 64 -2.90 -5.71 -10.23
CA GLU A 64 -1.93 -4.98 -9.38
C GLU A 64 -1.98 -5.39 -7.90
N PRO A 65 -1.93 -6.69 -7.57
CA PRO A 65 -2.30 -7.19 -6.26
C PRO A 65 -1.30 -6.72 -5.17
N ASN A 66 -1.82 -6.12 -4.11
CA ASN A 66 -1.04 -5.94 -2.90
C ASN A 66 -0.89 -7.30 -2.19
N VAL A 67 0.17 -8.01 -2.52
CA VAL A 67 0.48 -9.33 -2.01
C VAL A 67 1.97 -9.47 -1.70
N HIS A 68 2.32 -10.21 -0.65
CA HIS A 68 3.70 -10.61 -0.41
C HIS A 68 3.76 -12.07 0.05
N VAL A 69 4.88 -12.70 -0.26
CA VAL A 69 5.19 -14.11 0.04
C VAL A 69 6.54 -14.24 0.74
N ASP A 70 6.88 -15.42 1.20
CA ASP A 70 8.23 -15.69 1.69
C ASP A 70 9.22 -15.84 0.53
N GLY A 71 10.35 -15.16 0.63
CA GLY A 71 11.44 -15.26 -0.34
C GLY A 71 11.16 -14.58 -1.68
N HIS A 72 11.85 -15.01 -2.72
CA HIS A 72 11.71 -14.56 -4.10
C HIS A 72 11.85 -13.04 -4.32
N GLY A 73 12.46 -12.31 -3.38
CA GLY A 73 12.56 -10.85 -3.45
C GLY A 73 11.28 -10.10 -3.05
N SER A 74 10.27 -10.81 -2.53
CA SER A 74 9.01 -10.19 -2.14
C SER A 74 9.18 -9.22 -0.98
N ARG A 75 8.46 -8.09 -1.04
CA ARG A 75 8.45 -7.08 0.01
C ARG A 75 7.02 -6.76 0.41
N ALA A 76 6.77 -6.65 1.71
CA ALA A 76 5.46 -6.23 2.21
C ALA A 76 5.21 -4.74 1.91
N LEU A 77 3.95 -4.37 1.68
CA LEU A 77 3.55 -2.98 1.43
C LEU A 77 4.15 -2.01 2.45
N TYR A 78 4.12 -2.33 3.73
CA TYR A 78 4.64 -1.47 4.78
C TYR A 78 6.14 -1.22 4.69
N ASP A 79 6.91 -2.21 4.24
CA ASP A 79 8.35 -2.09 4.06
C ASP A 79 8.68 -1.06 2.98
N TYR A 80 8.26 -1.30 1.75
CA TYR A 80 8.66 -0.45 0.63
C TYR A 80 7.97 0.93 0.66
N THR A 81 6.77 1.06 1.20
CA THR A 81 6.11 2.37 1.30
C THR A 81 6.76 3.27 2.36
N THR A 82 7.18 2.73 3.51
CA THR A 82 7.93 3.51 4.50
C THR A 82 9.32 3.88 4.03
N GLU A 83 9.98 3.03 3.24
CA GLU A 83 11.25 3.33 2.58
C GLU A 83 11.07 4.43 1.52
N ALA A 84 10.07 4.31 0.64
CA ALA A 84 9.76 5.30 -0.38
C ALA A 84 9.41 6.68 0.24
N ALA A 85 8.59 6.70 1.29
CA ALA A 85 8.26 7.93 2.01
C ALA A 85 9.50 8.66 2.55
N LEU A 86 10.51 7.93 2.98
CA LEU A 86 11.77 8.50 3.44
C LEU A 86 12.67 8.94 2.30
N LEU A 87 12.96 8.05 1.34
CA LEU A 87 14.05 8.23 0.39
C LEU A 87 13.62 8.85 -0.94
N MET A 88 12.41 8.54 -1.43
CA MET A 88 12.00 8.89 -2.79
C MET A 88 12.00 10.40 -3.05
N PRO A 89 11.51 11.29 -2.16
CA PRO A 89 11.58 12.72 -2.40
C PRO A 89 12.99 13.24 -2.67
N CYS A 90 13.99 12.71 -1.97
CA CYS A 90 15.40 13.05 -2.20
C CYS A 90 15.94 12.40 -3.49
N ALA A 91 15.63 11.12 -3.73
CA ALA A 91 16.11 10.37 -4.88
C ALA A 91 15.64 10.95 -6.22
N LEU A 92 14.42 11.49 -6.28
CA LEU A 92 13.85 12.11 -7.48
C LEU A 92 14.63 13.35 -7.95
N LEU A 93 15.42 14.00 -7.07
CA LEU A 93 16.30 15.09 -7.45
C LEU A 93 17.54 14.64 -8.24
N ASP A 94 17.90 13.35 -8.24
CA ASP A 94 18.96 12.78 -9.06
C ASP A 94 18.44 12.40 -10.47
N MET A 95 17.14 12.35 -10.67
CA MET A 95 16.52 11.97 -11.94
C MET A 95 16.37 13.18 -12.87
N PRO A 96 16.56 13.02 -14.19
CA PRO A 96 16.36 14.11 -15.14
C PRO A 96 14.91 14.63 -15.06
N ALA A 97 14.73 15.93 -14.83
CA ALA A 97 13.41 16.53 -14.69
C ALA A 97 12.47 16.24 -15.89
N ALA A 98 13.03 16.11 -17.09
CA ALA A 98 12.28 15.77 -18.31
C ALA A 98 11.68 14.35 -18.30
N THR A 99 12.18 13.45 -17.44
CA THR A 99 11.66 12.08 -17.33
C THR A 99 10.54 11.97 -16.29
N LEU A 100 10.40 12.98 -15.43
CA LEU A 100 9.40 12.96 -14.37
C LEU A 100 8.03 13.43 -14.89
N PRO A 101 6.92 12.77 -14.50
CA PRO A 101 5.60 13.20 -14.91
C PRO A 101 5.24 14.56 -14.27
N GLN A 102 4.59 15.42 -15.06
CA GLN A 102 4.06 16.71 -14.63
C GLN A 102 5.09 17.64 -13.95
N PRO A 103 6.23 17.96 -14.58
CA PRO A 103 7.26 18.81 -13.97
C PRO A 103 6.74 20.10 -13.32
N PRO A 104 5.75 20.83 -13.90
CA PRO A 104 5.24 22.06 -13.28
C PRO A 104 4.58 21.87 -11.90
N LEU A 105 4.02 20.66 -11.63
CA LEU A 105 3.43 20.35 -10.32
C LEU A 105 4.48 19.98 -9.28
N LEU A 106 5.67 19.58 -9.71
CA LEU A 106 6.76 19.17 -8.83
C LEU A 106 7.67 20.33 -8.41
N GLU A 107 7.73 21.38 -9.21
CA GLU A 107 8.60 22.53 -8.94
C GLU A 107 8.37 23.14 -7.53
N PRO A 108 7.15 23.37 -7.05
CA PRO A 108 6.91 23.87 -5.70
C PRO A 108 7.35 22.92 -4.58
N LEU A 109 7.55 21.62 -4.89
CA LEU A 109 7.96 20.61 -3.90
C LEU A 109 9.47 20.47 -3.77
N GLN A 110 10.23 20.97 -4.73
CA GLN A 110 11.69 20.83 -4.72
C GLN A 110 12.37 21.34 -3.43
N PRO A 111 12.00 22.47 -2.84
CA PRO A 111 12.60 22.91 -1.58
C PRO A 111 12.39 21.90 -0.43
N PHE A 112 11.24 21.25 -0.38
CA PHE A 112 10.96 20.22 0.62
C PHE A 112 11.77 18.94 0.37
N TRP A 113 11.98 18.57 -0.89
CA TRP A 113 12.81 17.42 -1.27
C TRP A 113 14.29 17.66 -1.00
N GLN A 114 14.78 18.90 -1.21
CA GLN A 114 16.14 19.32 -0.84
C GLN A 114 16.33 19.27 0.69
N ALA A 115 15.34 19.76 1.45
CA ALA A 115 15.36 19.67 2.91
C ALA A 115 15.38 18.20 3.37
N ARG A 116 14.64 17.30 2.70
CA ARG A 116 14.67 15.86 2.95
C ARG A 116 16.07 15.27 2.74
N CYS A 117 16.76 15.58 1.64
CA CYS A 117 18.13 15.11 1.41
C CYS A 117 19.06 15.53 2.55
N THR A 118 19.06 16.81 2.89
CA THR A 118 19.89 17.37 3.95
C THR A 118 19.62 16.70 5.31
N SER A 119 18.35 16.48 5.62
CA SER A 119 17.93 15.88 6.88
C SER A 119 18.26 14.39 6.96
N LEU A 120 18.12 13.66 5.84
CA LEU A 120 18.53 12.25 5.75
C LEU A 120 20.04 12.08 5.89
N LYS A 121 20.83 13.01 5.32
CA LYS A 121 22.29 13.05 5.51
C LYS A 121 22.65 13.30 6.97
N ALA A 122 22.02 14.29 7.60
CA ALA A 122 22.24 14.60 9.01
C ALA A 122 21.88 13.42 9.93
N ALA A 123 20.86 12.64 9.55
CA ALA A 123 20.44 11.43 10.27
C ALA A 123 21.31 10.19 9.93
N GLY A 124 22.32 10.29 9.08
CA GLY A 124 23.18 9.18 8.69
C GLY A 124 22.48 8.12 7.81
N VAL A 125 21.34 8.46 7.21
CA VAL A 125 20.58 7.54 6.35
C VAL A 125 21.18 7.45 4.96
N ILE A 126 21.68 8.57 4.43
CA ILE A 126 22.35 8.68 3.12
C ILE A 126 23.72 9.33 3.26
N GLU A 127 24.54 9.18 2.21
CA GLU A 127 25.85 9.80 2.10
C GLU A 127 25.81 10.98 1.11
N GLY A 128 26.90 11.72 1.01
CA GLY A 128 27.10 12.80 0.02
C GLY A 128 27.54 14.12 0.65
N ALA A 129 28.50 14.79 -0.01
CA ALA A 129 29.04 16.06 0.43
C ALA A 129 28.16 17.27 0.04
N ASP A 130 27.42 17.13 -1.04
CA ASP A 130 26.52 18.13 -1.59
C ASP A 130 25.15 17.52 -1.93
N LEU A 131 24.21 18.36 -2.35
CA LEU A 131 22.84 17.95 -2.64
C LEU A 131 22.78 16.89 -3.76
N ALA A 132 23.56 17.03 -4.81
CA ALA A 132 23.55 16.08 -5.91
C ALA A 132 24.07 14.69 -5.47
N ALA A 133 25.14 14.66 -4.66
CA ALA A 133 25.65 13.41 -4.11
C ALA A 133 24.67 12.77 -3.11
N GLN A 134 23.95 13.58 -2.32
CA GLN A 134 22.91 13.10 -1.40
C GLN A 134 21.72 12.49 -2.17
N ALA A 135 21.25 13.18 -3.20
CA ALA A 135 20.18 12.70 -4.08
C ALA A 135 20.55 11.37 -4.74
N ARG A 136 21.76 11.28 -5.29
CA ARG A 136 22.31 10.05 -5.87
C ARG A 136 22.38 8.92 -4.84
N SER A 137 22.85 9.18 -3.64
CA SER A 137 22.90 8.18 -2.56
C SER A 137 21.51 7.66 -2.20
N ALA A 138 20.50 8.50 -2.14
CA ALA A 138 19.11 8.09 -1.91
C ALA A 138 18.58 7.24 -3.09
N HIS A 139 18.86 7.64 -4.32
CA HIS A 139 18.48 6.92 -5.54
C HIS A 139 19.13 5.53 -5.58
N GLU A 140 20.45 5.44 -5.39
CA GLU A 140 21.19 4.18 -5.34
C GLU A 140 20.64 3.22 -4.26
N LYS A 141 20.26 3.74 -3.09
CA LYS A 141 19.64 2.92 -2.03
C LYS A 141 18.31 2.32 -2.48
N LEU A 142 17.44 3.10 -3.12
CA LEU A 142 16.17 2.59 -3.66
C LEU A 142 16.42 1.56 -4.76
N ARG A 143 17.38 1.82 -5.66
CA ARG A 143 17.77 0.83 -6.68
C ARG A 143 18.30 -0.47 -6.06
N ALA A 144 19.17 -0.35 -5.08
CA ALA A 144 19.73 -1.51 -4.38
C ALA A 144 18.67 -2.31 -3.61
N SER A 145 17.58 -1.67 -3.16
CA SER A 145 16.45 -2.34 -2.52
C SER A 145 15.42 -2.93 -3.48
N GLY A 146 15.66 -2.81 -4.81
CA GLY A 146 14.88 -3.48 -5.86
C GLY A 146 13.91 -2.59 -6.64
N TRP A 147 13.86 -1.26 -6.40
CA TRP A 147 13.05 -0.35 -7.20
C TRP A 147 13.60 -0.28 -8.64
N SER A 148 12.72 -0.40 -9.63
CA SER A 148 13.07 -0.11 -11.03
C SER A 148 13.08 1.40 -11.29
N GLU A 149 13.80 1.85 -12.33
CA GLU A 149 13.75 3.26 -12.74
C GLU A 149 12.34 3.69 -13.10
N GLN A 150 11.60 2.84 -13.79
CA GLN A 150 10.23 3.10 -14.21
C GLN A 150 9.29 3.24 -13.01
N ALA A 151 9.42 2.35 -12.01
CA ALA A 151 8.63 2.45 -10.77
C ALA A 151 8.96 3.73 -9.98
N LEU A 152 10.21 4.21 -10.00
CA LEU A 152 10.59 5.49 -9.41
C LEU A 152 9.97 6.66 -10.17
N VAL A 153 10.01 6.66 -11.51
CA VAL A 153 9.34 7.67 -12.34
C VAL A 153 7.85 7.71 -12.06
N ALA A 154 7.17 6.57 -12.09
CA ALA A 154 5.75 6.47 -11.79
C ALA A 154 5.43 6.86 -10.32
N GLY A 155 6.31 6.50 -9.39
CA GLY A 155 6.23 6.85 -7.97
C GLY A 155 6.31 8.34 -7.66
N THR A 156 6.73 9.17 -8.63
CA THR A 156 6.78 10.63 -8.51
C THR A 156 5.42 11.21 -8.10
N ALA A 157 4.31 10.70 -8.65
CA ALA A 157 2.98 11.13 -8.28
C ALA A 157 2.68 10.80 -6.80
N SER A 158 3.04 9.61 -6.34
CA SER A 158 2.88 9.20 -4.94
C SER A 158 3.70 10.07 -3.98
N ALA A 159 4.92 10.46 -4.38
CA ALA A 159 5.76 11.38 -3.61
C ALA A 159 5.18 12.81 -3.61
N GLY A 160 4.64 13.27 -4.75
CA GLY A 160 4.06 14.60 -4.90
C GLY A 160 2.77 14.81 -4.08
N PHE A 161 1.97 13.77 -3.92
CA PHE A 161 0.72 13.82 -3.14
C PHE A 161 0.87 13.33 -1.69
N ASP A 162 2.10 13.09 -1.22
CA ASP A 162 2.38 12.55 0.11
C ASP A 162 1.68 11.20 0.39
N LEU A 163 1.41 10.44 -0.68
CA LEU A 163 0.67 9.19 -0.60
C LEU A 163 1.44 8.12 0.18
N TRP A 164 2.77 8.09 0.04
CA TRP A 164 3.61 7.15 0.78
C TRP A 164 3.45 7.28 2.29
N ARG A 165 3.42 8.52 2.81
CA ARG A 165 3.19 8.77 4.24
C ARG A 165 1.77 8.40 4.63
N ALA A 166 0.78 8.73 3.81
CA ALA A 166 -0.61 8.38 4.08
C ALA A 166 -0.81 6.86 4.19
N VAL A 167 -0.22 6.09 3.28
CA VAL A 167 -0.22 4.62 3.33
C VAL A 167 0.50 4.14 4.59
N ALA A 168 1.71 4.63 4.87
CA ALA A 168 2.48 4.20 6.03
C ALA A 168 1.75 4.45 7.37
N VAL A 169 1.13 5.63 7.54
CA VAL A 169 0.34 5.98 8.73
C VAL A 169 -0.86 5.05 8.88
N THR A 170 -1.62 4.85 7.80
CA THR A 170 -2.82 4.01 7.82
C THR A 170 -2.48 2.55 8.12
N TYR A 171 -1.45 2.02 7.47
CA TYR A 171 -1.08 0.61 7.66
C TYR A 171 -0.35 0.33 8.97
N ALA A 172 0.32 1.31 9.60
CA ALA A 172 0.80 1.16 10.97
C ALA A 172 -0.37 0.87 11.93
N SER A 173 -1.49 1.59 11.79
CA SER A 173 -2.70 1.32 12.56
C SER A 173 -3.34 -0.02 12.20
N ALA A 174 -3.47 -0.34 10.91
CA ALA A 174 -4.13 -1.56 10.45
C ALA A 174 -3.37 -2.82 10.88
N TYR A 175 -2.08 -2.91 10.58
CA TYR A 175 -1.26 -4.06 10.95
C TYR A 175 -1.05 -4.17 12.47
N GLY A 176 -0.79 -3.05 13.14
CA GLY A 176 -0.63 -3.03 14.59
C GLY A 176 -1.95 -3.17 15.36
N ARG A 177 -3.10 -3.12 14.68
CA ARG A 177 -4.46 -3.13 15.28
C ARG A 177 -4.60 -2.05 16.35
N HIS A 178 -4.10 -0.84 16.04
CA HIS A 178 -4.24 0.31 16.92
C HIS A 178 -5.59 1.02 16.65
N GLY A 179 -6.25 1.45 17.72
CA GLY A 179 -7.45 2.28 17.60
C GLY A 179 -7.16 3.65 17.00
N VAL A 180 -8.19 4.32 16.47
CA VAL A 180 -8.07 5.62 15.79
C VAL A 180 -7.36 6.69 16.64
N GLY A 181 -7.60 6.71 17.95
CA GLY A 181 -6.97 7.65 18.88
C GLY A 181 -5.66 7.15 19.51
N ALA A 182 -5.14 6.01 19.08
CA ALA A 182 -3.99 5.33 19.71
C ALA A 182 -2.90 4.97 18.71
N HIS A 183 -2.69 5.81 17.69
CA HIS A 183 -1.64 5.60 16.72
C HIS A 183 -0.25 5.63 17.39
N PRO A 184 0.61 4.62 17.18
CA PRO A 184 1.84 4.45 17.96
C PRO A 184 2.90 5.56 17.74
N CYS A 185 2.83 6.30 16.62
CA CYS A 185 3.63 7.50 16.40
C CYS A 185 2.90 8.80 16.81
N GLY A 186 1.70 8.70 17.35
CA GLY A 186 0.89 9.85 17.75
C GLY A 186 0.12 10.53 16.62
N PHE A 187 0.10 9.95 15.40
CA PHE A 187 -0.71 10.48 14.31
C PHE A 187 -2.20 10.46 14.67
N ALA A 188 -2.93 11.42 14.16
CA ALA A 188 -4.38 11.48 14.24
C ALA A 188 -4.98 11.85 12.87
N PHE A 189 -6.30 11.76 12.76
CA PHE A 189 -7.02 12.05 11.52
C PHE A 189 -8.13 13.06 11.80
N SER A 190 -8.31 14.03 10.93
CA SER A 190 -9.28 15.10 11.09
C SER A 190 -9.74 15.64 9.75
N ALA A 191 -10.93 16.22 9.67
CA ALA A 191 -11.22 17.17 8.61
C ALA A 191 -10.29 18.38 8.75
N GLN A 192 -10.00 19.05 7.65
CA GLN A 192 -9.06 20.17 7.61
C GLN A 192 -9.73 21.42 7.05
N ASN A 193 -9.28 22.55 7.53
CA ASN A 193 -9.50 23.85 6.91
C ASN A 193 -8.59 24.01 5.67
N PRO A 194 -8.80 25.04 4.83
CA PRO A 194 -7.94 25.29 3.67
C PRO A 194 -6.46 25.50 4.00
N ASP A 195 -6.14 25.94 5.21
CA ASP A 195 -4.79 26.12 5.72
C ASP A 195 -4.20 24.83 6.35
N SER A 196 -4.88 23.69 6.14
CA SER A 196 -4.53 22.37 6.71
C SER A 196 -4.66 22.26 8.23
N SER A 197 -5.19 23.27 8.93
CA SER A 197 -5.47 23.15 10.36
C SER A 197 -6.62 22.19 10.62
N PRO A 198 -6.57 21.39 11.70
CA PRO A 198 -7.59 20.40 12.00
C PRO A 198 -8.92 21.05 12.45
N ARG A 199 -10.02 20.47 12.06
CA ARG A 199 -11.36 20.81 12.52
C ARG A 199 -12.26 19.58 12.63
N PRO A 200 -13.37 19.65 13.38
CA PRO A 200 -14.40 18.61 13.35
C PRO A 200 -14.99 18.45 11.95
N ALA A 201 -15.23 17.21 11.53
CA ALA A 201 -15.91 16.91 10.29
C ALA A 201 -17.40 17.30 10.38
N THR A 202 -17.92 17.90 9.32
CA THR A 202 -19.37 18.15 9.17
C THR A 202 -20.15 16.84 9.00
N ALA A 203 -21.46 16.88 9.18
CA ALA A 203 -22.32 15.72 8.93
C ALA A 203 -22.27 15.26 7.46
N ALA A 204 -22.19 16.20 6.53
CA ALA A 204 -22.08 15.91 5.10
C ALA A 204 -20.75 15.20 4.75
N GLU A 205 -19.63 15.69 5.30
CA GLU A 205 -18.32 15.04 5.13
C GLU A 205 -18.32 13.62 5.71
N ARG A 206 -18.84 13.43 6.93
CA ARG A 206 -18.95 12.09 7.50
C ARG A 206 -19.85 11.17 6.66
N GLY A 207 -20.96 11.67 6.15
CA GLY A 207 -21.84 10.93 5.26
C GLY A 207 -21.12 10.52 3.95
N SER A 208 -20.34 11.44 3.37
CA SER A 208 -19.53 11.16 2.19
C SER A 208 -18.43 10.12 2.45
N TRP A 209 -17.78 10.16 3.62
CA TRP A 209 -16.73 9.21 3.98
C TRP A 209 -17.21 7.77 4.17
N TRP A 210 -18.49 7.60 4.47
CA TRP A 210 -19.12 6.30 4.69
C TRP A 210 -20.09 5.90 3.57
N SER A 211 -20.10 6.64 2.45
CA SER A 211 -20.94 6.28 1.32
C SER A 211 -20.36 5.06 0.59
N ASP A 212 -21.23 4.30 -0.03
CA ASP A 212 -20.88 3.17 -0.90
C ASP A 212 -20.10 3.60 -2.16
N ALA A 213 -20.21 4.87 -2.54
CA ALA A 213 -19.43 5.47 -3.62
C ALA A 213 -17.99 5.84 -3.19
N SER A 214 -17.64 5.76 -1.92
CA SER A 214 -16.33 6.15 -1.40
C SER A 214 -15.27 5.05 -1.49
N GLY A 215 -15.37 4.12 -2.41
CA GLY A 215 -14.54 2.91 -2.54
C GLY A 215 -13.01 3.07 -2.38
N ILE A 216 -12.53 4.26 -2.14
CA ILE A 216 -11.17 4.65 -1.79
C ILE A 216 -11.25 5.55 -0.56
N PRO A 217 -10.20 5.62 0.29
CA PRO A 217 -10.17 6.50 1.46
C PRO A 217 -10.75 7.86 1.11
N PRO A 218 -11.59 8.42 1.96
CA PRO A 218 -12.50 9.52 1.60
C PRO A 218 -11.73 10.61 0.88
N GLY A 219 -11.99 10.74 -0.42
CA GLY A 219 -11.23 11.57 -1.34
C GLY A 219 -11.25 13.05 -1.03
N ASN A 220 -12.07 13.48 -0.08
CA ASN A 220 -12.19 14.88 0.31
C ASN A 220 -11.88 15.09 1.78
N GLY A 221 -10.66 14.74 2.20
CA GLY A 221 -10.24 15.51 3.30
C GLY A 221 -10.29 14.87 4.67
N VAL A 222 -9.90 13.61 4.81
CA VAL A 222 -9.30 13.19 6.07
C VAL A 222 -7.84 13.58 6.02
N GLY A 223 -7.50 14.67 6.69
CA GLY A 223 -6.11 15.09 6.84
C GLY A 223 -5.39 14.26 7.89
N ILE A 224 -4.11 14.06 7.69
CA ILE A 224 -3.22 13.47 8.68
C ILE A 224 -2.71 14.59 9.58
N ILE A 225 -2.91 14.45 10.88
CA ILE A 225 -2.34 15.31 11.90
C ILE A 225 -1.07 14.65 12.41
N ASP A 226 0.07 15.27 12.12
CA ASP A 226 1.38 14.80 12.57
C ASP A 226 1.88 15.70 13.72
N PRO A 227 1.95 15.20 14.95
CA PRO A 227 2.42 15.96 16.09
C PRO A 227 3.94 16.21 16.10
N LYS A 228 4.67 15.60 15.16
CA LYS A 228 6.13 15.65 15.08
C LYS A 228 6.64 16.58 13.96
N LEU A 229 5.74 17.36 13.34
CA LEU A 229 6.15 18.30 12.31
C LEU A 229 7.23 19.26 12.84
N ALA A 230 8.39 19.30 12.19
CA ALA A 230 9.50 20.16 12.58
C ALA A 230 10.35 20.58 11.37
N LEU A 231 10.74 21.85 11.33
CA LEU A 231 11.69 22.33 10.32
C LEU A 231 13.10 21.78 10.59
N PRO A 232 13.95 21.64 9.57
CA PRO A 232 13.72 22.02 8.16
C PRO A 232 12.91 21.00 7.34
N ASP A 233 12.81 19.75 7.76
CA ASP A 233 12.04 18.70 7.09
C ASP A 233 10.83 18.34 7.94
N LEU A 234 9.68 18.90 7.60
CA LEU A 234 8.47 18.84 8.40
C LEU A 234 8.06 17.40 8.80
N THR A 235 8.26 16.42 7.92
CA THR A 235 7.67 15.08 8.11
C THR A 235 8.67 14.01 8.53
N LEU A 236 9.98 14.30 8.54
CA LEU A 236 11.03 13.31 8.77
C LEU A 236 10.87 12.55 10.09
N ALA A 237 10.62 13.23 11.19
CA ALA A 237 10.52 12.60 12.51
C ALA A 237 9.35 11.61 12.59
N GLY A 238 8.21 11.95 12.00
CA GLY A 238 7.07 11.05 11.86
C GLY A 238 7.38 9.84 10.99
N LEU A 239 8.04 10.05 9.85
CA LEU A 239 8.45 8.98 8.93
C LEU A 239 9.49 8.03 9.54
N GLN A 240 10.46 8.54 10.29
CA GLN A 240 11.42 7.73 11.02
C GLN A 240 10.73 6.85 12.07
N CYS A 241 9.76 7.40 12.79
CA CYS A 241 8.92 6.64 13.71
C CYS A 241 8.20 5.49 12.99
N LEU A 242 7.55 5.78 11.86
CA LEU A 242 6.84 4.78 11.04
C LEU A 242 7.81 3.70 10.52
N ARG A 243 8.94 4.11 9.95
CA ARG A 243 9.96 3.16 9.45
C ARG A 243 10.51 2.27 10.57
N GLY A 244 10.62 2.79 11.77
CA GLY A 244 11.05 2.02 12.95
C GLY A 244 10.18 0.81 13.26
N PHE A 245 8.91 0.77 12.85
CA PHE A 245 8.06 -0.40 13.07
C PHE A 245 8.34 -1.56 12.12
N HIS A 246 8.99 -1.32 10.99
CA HIS A 246 9.31 -2.39 10.05
C HIS A 246 10.25 -3.45 10.66
N ALA A 247 11.31 -3.03 11.32
CA ALA A 247 12.32 -3.93 11.87
C ALA A 247 12.83 -3.51 13.27
N GLY A 248 12.27 -2.47 13.86
CA GLY A 248 12.67 -1.97 15.17
C GLY A 248 12.19 -2.83 16.32
N PRO A 249 12.72 -2.58 17.51
CA PRO A 249 12.30 -3.24 18.75
C PRO A 249 11.03 -2.56 19.33
N GLY A 250 10.47 -3.22 20.34
CA GLY A 250 9.36 -2.70 21.14
C GLY A 250 7.99 -3.23 20.72
N GLU A 251 7.04 -3.12 21.64
CA GLU A 251 5.71 -3.74 21.50
C GLU A 251 4.95 -3.25 20.25
N ALA A 252 4.95 -1.94 19.99
CA ALA A 252 4.27 -1.39 18.82
C ALA A 252 4.88 -1.92 17.50
N ALA A 253 6.20 -2.01 17.42
CA ALA A 253 6.89 -2.58 16.26
C ALA A 253 6.56 -4.07 16.10
N GLN A 254 6.60 -4.85 17.18
CA GLN A 254 6.25 -6.26 17.16
C GLN A 254 4.80 -6.49 16.71
N ARG A 255 3.85 -5.66 17.14
CA ARG A 255 2.46 -5.73 16.69
C ARG A 255 2.33 -5.47 15.20
N VAL A 256 3.00 -4.45 14.65
CA VAL A 256 3.00 -4.15 13.21
C VAL A 256 3.64 -5.30 12.43
N GLN A 257 4.79 -5.81 12.86
CA GLN A 257 5.48 -6.94 12.24
C GLN A 257 4.62 -8.21 12.25
N ALA A 258 3.95 -8.51 13.35
CA ALA A 258 3.01 -9.63 13.44
C ALA A 258 1.82 -9.46 12.49
N GLY A 259 1.29 -8.24 12.36
CA GLY A 259 0.23 -7.93 11.40
C GLY A 259 0.69 -8.10 9.95
N ILE A 260 1.89 -7.65 9.62
CA ILE A 260 2.50 -7.88 8.29
C ILE A 260 2.62 -9.39 8.03
N ALA A 261 3.19 -10.15 8.96
CA ALA A 261 3.34 -11.60 8.83
C ALA A 261 1.99 -12.32 8.64
N ALA A 262 0.94 -11.85 9.30
CA ALA A 262 -0.42 -12.41 9.17
C ALA A 262 -1.06 -12.19 7.79
N THR A 263 -0.56 -11.22 7.00
CA THR A 263 -1.06 -10.96 5.64
C THR A 263 -0.27 -11.70 4.55
N ARG A 264 0.77 -12.43 4.92
CA ARG A 264 1.58 -13.23 3.99
C ARG A 264 0.71 -14.20 3.21
N ALA A 265 0.88 -14.23 1.89
CA ALA A 265 0.15 -15.11 0.99
C ALA A 265 0.88 -16.45 0.80
N LEU A 266 0.10 -17.48 0.55
CA LEU A 266 0.54 -18.80 0.10
C LEU A 266 0.21 -18.97 -1.39
N PRO A 267 0.83 -19.94 -2.07
CA PRO A 267 0.42 -20.32 -3.42
C PRO A 267 -1.07 -20.69 -3.47
N PRO A 268 -1.75 -20.48 -4.61
CA PRO A 268 -3.14 -20.86 -4.75
C PRO A 268 -3.32 -22.38 -4.59
N ARG A 269 -4.51 -22.84 -4.20
CA ARG A 269 -4.81 -24.27 -4.17
C ARG A 269 -4.61 -24.93 -5.54
N ALA A 270 -4.35 -26.22 -5.55
CA ALA A 270 -4.12 -26.96 -6.79
C ALA A 270 -5.36 -26.93 -7.70
N GLY A 271 -5.13 -26.75 -9.00
CA GLY A 271 -6.20 -26.82 -10.01
C GLY A 271 -7.06 -25.57 -10.13
N LEU A 272 -6.86 -24.53 -9.31
CA LEU A 272 -7.58 -23.26 -9.44
C LEU A 272 -6.91 -22.38 -10.49
N PRO A 273 -7.60 -21.96 -11.57
CA PRO A 273 -7.09 -20.99 -12.51
C PRO A 273 -6.92 -19.62 -11.85
N VAL A 274 -5.72 -19.04 -11.97
CA VAL A 274 -5.40 -17.71 -11.45
C VAL A 274 -4.76 -16.88 -12.56
N LEU A 275 -5.38 -15.74 -12.88
CA LEU A 275 -4.83 -14.73 -13.77
C LEU A 275 -4.36 -13.53 -12.94
N VAL A 276 -3.09 -13.17 -13.10
CA VAL A 276 -2.53 -11.94 -12.52
C VAL A 276 -2.22 -10.96 -13.65
N VAL A 277 -2.74 -9.75 -13.55
CA VAL A 277 -2.46 -8.63 -14.45
C VAL A 277 -1.77 -7.55 -13.63
N HIS A 278 -0.61 -7.07 -14.08
CA HIS A 278 0.16 -6.06 -13.34
C HIS A 278 0.86 -5.11 -14.31
N GLY A 279 0.76 -3.82 -14.05
CA GLY A 279 1.50 -2.80 -14.79
C GLY A 279 3.00 -2.89 -14.47
N MET A 280 3.83 -3.00 -15.51
CA MET A 280 5.29 -3.10 -15.35
C MET A 280 5.91 -1.88 -14.66
N ASP A 281 5.25 -0.72 -14.81
CA ASP A 281 5.71 0.57 -14.28
C ASP A 281 4.84 1.03 -13.10
N ASP A 282 4.22 0.09 -12.35
CA ASP A 282 3.43 0.46 -11.17
C ASP A 282 4.33 1.09 -10.10
N GLY A 283 4.13 2.39 -9.89
CA GLY A 283 4.88 3.17 -8.90
C GLY A 283 4.27 3.17 -7.51
N LEU A 284 3.13 2.48 -7.28
CA LEU A 284 2.49 2.36 -5.97
C LEU A 284 2.63 0.95 -5.39
N VAL A 285 2.41 -0.07 -6.21
CA VAL A 285 2.60 -1.47 -5.86
C VAL A 285 3.57 -2.09 -6.88
N PRO A 286 4.89 -1.86 -6.78
CA PRO A 286 5.83 -2.37 -7.77
C PRO A 286 5.70 -3.87 -7.97
N GLU A 287 5.59 -4.30 -9.24
CA GLU A 287 5.39 -5.69 -9.58
C GLU A 287 6.53 -6.59 -9.08
N ALA A 288 7.75 -6.02 -9.05
CA ALA A 288 8.95 -6.69 -8.54
C ALA A 288 8.87 -7.07 -7.04
N PHE A 289 8.04 -6.39 -6.24
CA PHE A 289 7.86 -6.69 -4.82
C PHE A 289 6.65 -7.56 -4.53
N SER A 290 5.72 -7.66 -5.47
CA SER A 290 4.38 -8.18 -5.30
C SER A 290 4.09 -9.36 -6.24
N SER A 291 3.58 -9.12 -7.44
CA SER A 291 3.10 -10.18 -8.33
C SER A 291 4.22 -11.08 -8.87
N THR A 292 5.37 -10.53 -9.23
CA THR A 292 6.50 -11.33 -9.71
C THR A 292 6.98 -12.36 -8.67
N PRO A 293 7.23 -11.98 -7.39
CA PRO A 293 7.52 -12.95 -6.34
C PRO A 293 6.40 -13.94 -6.07
N TYR A 294 5.14 -13.49 -6.08
CA TYR A 294 3.98 -14.38 -5.88
C TYR A 294 3.92 -15.46 -6.95
N LEU A 295 4.07 -15.09 -8.21
CA LEU A 295 4.09 -16.04 -9.34
C LEU A 295 5.28 -17.00 -9.26
N ALA A 296 6.45 -16.52 -8.82
CA ALA A 296 7.61 -17.36 -8.59
C ALA A 296 7.35 -18.40 -7.50
N ALA A 297 6.75 -18.00 -6.37
CA ALA A 297 6.37 -18.89 -5.29
C ALA A 297 5.30 -19.91 -5.75
N ALA A 298 4.29 -19.47 -6.53
CA ALA A 298 3.27 -20.35 -7.08
C ALA A 298 3.88 -21.42 -8.00
N ARG A 299 4.77 -21.02 -8.91
CA ARG A 299 5.49 -21.96 -9.80
C ARG A 299 6.37 -22.94 -9.03
N ALA A 300 7.09 -22.48 -8.01
CA ALA A 300 7.91 -23.32 -7.15
C ALA A 300 7.06 -24.39 -6.41
N ALA A 301 5.80 -24.07 -6.12
CA ALA A 301 4.82 -25.00 -5.53
C ALA A 301 4.09 -25.86 -6.58
N GLY A 302 4.49 -25.83 -7.86
CA GLY A 302 3.84 -26.58 -8.94
C GLY A 302 2.45 -26.07 -9.33
N ARG A 303 2.19 -24.78 -9.09
CA ARG A 303 0.95 -24.09 -9.53
C ARG A 303 1.23 -23.35 -10.84
N GLN A 304 0.32 -23.47 -11.79
CA GLN A 304 0.41 -22.87 -13.12
C GLN A 304 -0.81 -21.97 -13.37
#